data_07f0b89e2089dd04dba9b8e33bba08e6
#
_entry.id   07f0b89e2089dd04dba9b8e33bba08e6
#
_cell.length_a   1.000
_cell.length_b   1.000
_cell.length_c   1.000
_cell.angle_alpha   90.00
_cell.angle_beta   90.00
_cell.angle_gamma   90.00
#
_symmetry.space_group_name_H-M   'P 1'
#
loop_
_entity.id
_entity.type
_entity.pdbx_description
1 polymer ?
#
loop_
_entity_poly.entity_id
_entity_poly.type
_entity_poly.pdbx_seq_one_letter_code
_entity_poly.pdbx_strand_id
1 'polypeptide(L)'
;AAERGNTVISCTRYGNEEKLDLLLAQSRHGQLRGALMMLNPVDIAGYMKKLDREKLLLLFRILPKDVSADVFSYMDADQRQLLVESIADAEISALIDEMFVDDAVDFLEELPANAVKRVLQNTDPKTRAIINQFLKYPENSAGSLMTIEYCEVTQDMNVREALQSIKETGVDKETV
;
A
#
# COMPACT_ATOMS: atom_id res chain seq x y z
N ALA A 1 -12.04 -6.35 32.28
CA ALA A 1 -10.73 -6.78 31.75
C ALA A 1 -10.51 -6.41 30.29
N ALA A 2 -11.56 -6.07 29.53
CA ALA A 2 -11.48 -5.68 28.12
C ALA A 2 -11.08 -4.19 27.93
N GLU A 3 -11.25 -3.34 28.91
CA GLU A 3 -10.94 -1.91 28.82
C GLU A 3 -9.45 -1.57 28.98
N ARG A 4 -8.64 -2.46 29.55
CA ARG A 4 -7.20 -2.19 29.75
C ARG A 4 -6.35 -2.37 28.46
N GLY A 5 -6.82 -3.16 27.50
CA GLY A 5 -6.11 -3.38 26.23
C GLY A 5 -6.15 -2.17 25.29
N ASN A 6 -7.27 -1.46 25.26
CA ASN A 6 -7.45 -0.29 24.39
C ASN A 6 -6.65 0.94 24.84
N THR A 7 -6.41 1.09 26.13
CA THR A 7 -5.73 2.27 26.69
C THR A 7 -4.21 2.24 26.41
N VAL A 8 -3.60 1.05 26.36
CA VAL A 8 -2.15 0.90 26.09
C VAL A 8 -1.83 1.16 24.61
N ILE A 9 -2.72 0.72 23.71
CA ILE A 9 -2.55 0.96 22.25
C ILE A 9 -2.71 2.44 21.91
N SER A 10 -3.66 3.13 22.54
CA SER A 10 -3.84 4.57 22.33
C SER A 10 -2.67 5.41 22.84
N CYS A 11 -2.07 5.06 23.97
CA CYS A 11 -0.93 5.80 24.54
C CYS A 11 0.34 5.71 23.69
N THR A 12 0.62 4.55 23.09
CA THR A 12 1.76 4.38 22.16
C THR A 12 1.55 5.11 20.85
N ARG A 13 0.33 5.22 20.37
CA ARG A 13 -0.02 5.90 19.11
C ARG A 13 0.18 7.42 19.22
N TYR A 14 -0.30 8.05 20.29
CA TYR A 14 -0.13 9.49 20.52
C TYR A 14 1.33 9.90 20.69
N GLY A 15 2.13 9.14 21.41
CA GLY A 15 3.56 9.45 21.60
C GLY A 15 4.39 9.34 20.31
N ASN A 16 3.96 8.53 19.36
CA ASN A 16 4.61 8.43 18.05
C ASN A 16 4.26 9.61 17.13
N GLU A 17 3.00 10.07 17.12
CA GLU A 17 2.57 11.21 16.30
C GLU A 17 3.27 12.50 16.71
N GLU A 18 3.34 12.84 18.00
CA GLU A 18 4.07 14.01 18.49
C GLU A 18 5.55 14.00 18.09
N LYS A 19 6.17 12.81 18.11
CA LYS A 19 7.55 12.65 17.66
C LYS A 19 7.69 12.88 16.16
N LEU A 20 6.74 12.37 15.35
CA LEU A 20 6.72 12.59 13.90
C LEU A 20 6.52 14.07 13.58
N ASP A 21 5.60 14.75 14.26
CA ASP A 21 5.35 16.18 14.09
C ASP A 21 6.61 17.01 14.40
N LEU A 22 7.33 16.67 15.47
CA LEU A 22 8.57 17.34 15.84
C LEU A 22 9.67 17.13 14.77
N LEU A 23 9.83 15.90 14.28
CA LEU A 23 10.82 15.57 13.27
C LEU A 23 10.50 16.24 11.92
N LEU A 24 9.23 16.33 11.58
CA LEU A 24 8.71 17.00 10.39
C LEU A 24 8.98 18.51 10.48
N ALA A 25 8.64 19.14 11.60
CA ALA A 25 8.89 20.57 11.85
C ALA A 25 10.38 20.94 11.81
N GLN A 26 11.26 20.02 12.23
CA GLN A 26 12.71 20.20 12.20
C GLN A 26 13.36 19.81 10.87
N SER A 27 12.60 19.38 9.86
CA SER A 27 13.08 18.90 8.55
C SER A 27 14.14 17.77 8.68
N ARG A 28 14.03 16.94 9.69
CA ARG A 28 14.95 15.81 9.96
C ARG A 28 14.52 14.57 9.18
N HIS A 29 14.56 14.62 7.85
CA HIS A 29 14.00 13.62 6.95
C HIS A 29 14.53 12.20 7.17
N GLY A 30 15.83 12.03 7.44
CA GLY A 30 16.42 10.72 7.73
C GLY A 30 15.90 10.07 9.02
N GLN A 31 15.73 10.87 10.08
CA GLN A 31 15.16 10.38 11.35
C GLN A 31 13.65 10.16 11.24
N LEU A 32 12.97 11.01 10.46
CA LEU A 32 11.55 10.88 10.16
C LEU A 32 11.28 9.57 9.40
N ARG A 33 12.06 9.27 8.35
CA ARG A 33 11.99 7.99 7.64
C ARG A 33 12.20 6.81 8.59
N GLY A 34 13.24 6.84 9.42
CA GLY A 34 13.50 5.79 10.39
C GLY A 34 12.36 5.59 11.40
N ALA A 35 11.70 6.68 11.83
CA ALA A 35 10.53 6.60 12.71
C ALA A 35 9.29 6.03 12.01
N LEU A 36 9.04 6.41 10.75
CA LEU A 36 7.94 5.87 9.94
C LEU A 36 8.10 4.37 9.70
N MET A 37 9.32 3.90 9.40
CA MET A 37 9.60 2.47 9.19
C MET A 37 9.39 1.58 10.42
N MET A 38 9.15 2.16 11.59
CA MET A 38 8.78 1.43 12.81
C MET A 38 7.26 1.31 12.99
N LEU A 39 6.47 1.92 12.11
CA LEU A 39 5.00 1.91 12.16
C LEU A 39 4.44 0.97 11.09
N ASN A 40 3.22 0.51 11.31
CA ASN A 40 2.48 -0.23 10.28
C ASN A 40 1.97 0.72 9.18
N PRO A 41 1.85 0.27 7.93
CA PRO A 41 1.35 1.08 6.82
C PRO A 41 0.01 1.78 7.11
N VAL A 42 -0.92 1.10 7.77
CA VAL A 42 -2.22 1.65 8.22
C VAL A 42 -2.05 2.87 9.14
N ASP A 43 -1.10 2.80 10.08
CA ASP A 43 -0.85 3.89 11.03
C ASP A 43 -0.18 5.07 10.33
N ILE A 44 0.68 4.80 9.35
CA ILE A 44 1.31 5.83 8.50
C ILE A 44 0.22 6.55 7.67
N ALA A 45 -0.67 5.82 6.98
CA ALA A 45 -1.78 6.39 6.23
C ALA A 45 -2.70 7.24 7.12
N GLY A 46 -3.04 6.74 8.32
CA GLY A 46 -3.82 7.46 9.32
C GLY A 46 -3.16 8.73 9.83
N TYR A 47 -1.83 8.75 9.98
CA TYR A 47 -1.07 9.95 10.33
C TYR A 47 -1.06 10.96 9.17
N MET A 48 -0.81 10.49 7.94
CA MET A 48 -0.78 11.34 6.75
C MET A 48 -2.11 12.04 6.48
N LYS A 49 -3.24 11.46 6.90
CA LYS A 49 -4.58 12.07 6.80
C LYS A 49 -4.70 13.40 7.54
N LYS A 50 -3.89 13.62 8.57
CA LYS A 50 -3.91 14.84 9.39
C LYS A 50 -3.04 15.96 8.84
N LEU A 51 -2.24 15.66 7.80
CA LEU A 51 -1.25 16.58 7.26
C LEU A 51 -1.82 17.42 6.13
N ASP A 52 -1.23 18.60 5.96
CA ASP A 52 -1.45 19.41 4.77
C ASP A 52 -0.81 18.75 3.53
N ARG A 53 -1.22 19.22 2.33
CA ARG A 53 -0.77 18.68 1.05
C ARG A 53 0.75 18.59 0.92
N GLU A 54 1.46 19.64 1.32
CA GLU A 54 2.93 19.70 1.16
C GLU A 54 3.63 18.65 2.02
N LYS A 55 3.21 18.51 3.28
CA LYS A 55 3.77 17.53 4.21
C LYS A 55 3.41 16.10 3.82
N LEU A 56 2.17 15.88 3.35
CA LEU A 56 1.74 14.58 2.85
C LEU A 56 2.63 14.11 1.69
N LEU A 57 2.84 14.97 0.68
CA LEU A 57 3.72 14.69 -0.46
C LEU A 57 5.16 14.45 -0.03
N LEU A 58 5.66 15.24 0.90
CA LEU A 58 7.01 15.07 1.44
C LEU A 58 7.17 13.71 2.12
N LEU A 59 6.24 13.34 2.99
CA LEU A 59 6.25 12.04 3.65
C LEU A 59 6.19 10.89 2.65
N PHE A 60 5.29 10.96 1.69
CA PHE A 60 5.14 9.93 0.67
C PHE A 60 6.43 9.70 -0.11
N ARG A 61 7.14 10.77 -0.49
CA ARG A 61 8.43 10.69 -1.20
C ARG A 61 9.61 10.21 -0.34
N ILE A 62 9.52 10.31 0.97
CA ILE A 62 10.55 9.82 1.90
C ILE A 62 10.46 8.30 2.08
N LEU A 63 9.27 7.72 1.95
CA LEU A 63 9.04 6.29 2.10
C LEU A 63 9.76 5.49 1.00
N PRO A 64 10.25 4.27 1.30
CA PRO A 64 10.64 3.30 0.29
C PRO A 64 9.43 2.95 -0.61
N LYS A 65 9.68 2.51 -1.84
CA LYS A 65 8.62 2.25 -2.82
C LYS A 65 7.62 1.18 -2.35
N ASP A 66 8.14 0.07 -1.85
CA ASP A 66 7.36 -1.02 -1.27
C ASP A 66 6.42 -0.53 -0.15
N VAL A 67 6.98 0.18 0.83
CA VAL A 67 6.19 0.75 1.94
C VAL A 67 5.21 1.82 1.44
N SER A 68 5.58 2.61 0.43
CA SER A 68 4.67 3.62 -0.11
C SER A 68 3.49 3.00 -0.85
N ALA A 69 3.66 1.85 -1.49
CA ALA A 69 2.58 1.09 -2.11
C ALA A 69 1.60 0.58 -1.05
N ASP A 70 2.10 -0.07 -0.01
CA ASP A 70 1.27 -0.53 1.12
C ASP A 70 0.51 0.63 1.79
N VAL A 71 1.21 1.74 2.07
CA VAL A 71 0.58 2.94 2.67
C VAL A 71 -0.50 3.51 1.77
N PHE A 72 -0.26 3.55 0.46
CA PHE A 72 -1.20 4.05 -0.52
C PHE A 72 -2.50 3.23 -0.55
N SER A 73 -2.42 1.90 -0.47
CA SER A 73 -3.60 1.01 -0.41
C SER A 73 -4.50 1.29 0.82
N TYR A 74 -3.90 1.77 1.93
CA TYR A 74 -4.66 2.14 3.13
C TYR A 74 -5.11 3.60 3.18
N MET A 75 -4.79 4.43 2.17
CA MET A 75 -5.25 5.81 2.10
C MET A 75 -6.74 5.89 1.71
N ASP A 76 -7.41 6.95 2.17
CA ASP A 76 -8.76 7.24 1.69
C ASP A 76 -8.74 7.87 0.27
N ALA A 77 -9.92 7.92 -0.36
CA ALA A 77 -10.08 8.43 -1.72
C ALA A 77 -9.55 9.87 -1.89
N ASP A 78 -9.78 10.75 -0.90
CA ASP A 78 -9.33 12.14 -0.95
C ASP A 78 -7.79 12.24 -0.94
N GLN A 79 -7.14 11.42 -0.10
CA GLN A 79 -5.67 11.35 -0.04
C GLN A 79 -5.08 10.79 -1.34
N ARG A 80 -5.66 9.72 -1.88
CA ARG A 80 -5.23 9.12 -3.15
C ARG A 80 -5.39 10.09 -4.29
N GLN A 81 -6.52 10.77 -4.40
CA GLN A 81 -6.75 11.79 -5.42
C GLN A 81 -5.72 12.92 -5.33
N LEU A 82 -5.45 13.45 -4.13
CA LEU A 82 -4.47 14.50 -3.91
C LEU A 82 -3.07 14.09 -4.36
N LEU A 83 -2.67 12.85 -4.07
CA LEU A 83 -1.38 12.30 -4.51
C LEU A 83 -1.31 12.20 -6.04
N VAL A 84 -2.33 11.61 -6.66
CA VAL A 84 -2.39 11.42 -8.14
C VAL A 84 -2.33 12.75 -8.88
N GLU A 85 -2.95 13.80 -8.35
CA GLU A 85 -2.89 15.14 -8.92
C GLU A 85 -1.54 15.84 -8.73
N SER A 86 -0.72 15.33 -7.81
CA SER A 86 0.50 16.01 -7.33
C SER A 86 1.81 15.34 -7.73
N ILE A 87 1.77 14.06 -8.10
CA ILE A 87 2.94 13.28 -8.52
C ILE A 87 2.90 12.99 -10.02
N ALA A 88 4.06 12.69 -10.61
CA ALA A 88 4.16 12.40 -12.03
C ALA A 88 3.59 11.02 -12.37
N ASP A 89 3.05 10.86 -13.60
CA ASP A 89 2.49 9.58 -14.07
C ASP A 89 3.50 8.41 -13.93
N ALA A 90 4.79 8.67 -14.10
CA ALA A 90 5.84 7.68 -13.90
C ALA A 90 6.02 7.26 -12.42
N GLU A 91 5.78 8.16 -11.47
CA GLU A 91 5.80 7.84 -10.03
C GLU A 91 4.57 6.98 -9.66
N ILE A 92 3.40 7.29 -10.25
CA ILE A 92 2.18 6.50 -10.07
C ILE A 92 2.37 5.09 -10.66
N SER A 93 2.93 5.00 -11.86
CA SER A 93 3.19 3.70 -12.51
C SER A 93 4.15 2.84 -11.69
N ALA A 94 5.21 3.44 -11.15
CA ALA A 94 6.14 2.73 -10.26
C ALA A 94 5.49 2.31 -8.94
N LEU A 95 4.48 3.03 -8.46
CA LEU A 95 3.69 2.64 -7.30
C LEU A 95 2.82 1.42 -7.61
N ILE A 96 2.13 1.42 -8.74
CA ILE A 96 1.30 0.31 -9.21
C ILE A 96 2.12 -0.97 -9.42
N ASP A 97 3.35 -0.85 -9.91
CA ASP A 97 4.24 -2.00 -10.11
C ASP A 97 4.69 -2.67 -8.79
N GLU A 98 4.54 -1.98 -7.65
CA GLU A 98 4.84 -2.50 -6.30
C GLU A 98 3.57 -2.88 -5.52
N MET A 99 2.35 -2.58 -6.02
CA MET A 99 1.09 -2.93 -5.36
C MET A 99 0.67 -4.36 -5.69
N PHE A 100 -0.13 -4.96 -4.83
CA PHE A 100 -0.88 -6.16 -5.19
C PHE A 100 -1.88 -5.83 -6.30
N VAL A 101 -2.16 -6.81 -7.15
CA VAL A 101 -2.94 -6.56 -8.39
C VAL A 101 -4.35 -6.10 -8.11
N ASP A 102 -5.02 -6.67 -7.11
CA ASP A 102 -6.37 -6.28 -6.70
C ASP A 102 -6.43 -4.84 -6.19
N ASP A 103 -5.51 -4.45 -5.28
CA ASP A 103 -5.35 -3.07 -4.82
C ASP A 103 -5.10 -2.10 -5.99
N ALA A 104 -4.25 -2.50 -6.95
CA ALA A 104 -3.97 -1.69 -8.14
C ALA A 104 -5.19 -1.53 -9.04
N VAL A 105 -6.01 -2.57 -9.19
CA VAL A 105 -7.27 -2.53 -9.95
C VAL A 105 -8.28 -1.63 -9.28
N ASP A 106 -8.53 -1.81 -7.98
CA ASP A 106 -9.45 -0.98 -7.20
C ASP A 106 -9.07 0.50 -7.29
N PHE A 107 -7.78 0.80 -7.16
CA PHE A 107 -7.29 2.17 -7.32
C PHE A 107 -7.54 2.71 -8.73
N LEU A 108 -7.29 1.93 -9.78
CA LEU A 108 -7.47 2.37 -11.16
C LEU A 108 -8.95 2.60 -11.49
N GLU A 109 -9.88 1.83 -10.89
CA GLU A 109 -11.32 2.01 -11.08
C GLU A 109 -11.82 3.35 -10.49
N GLU A 110 -11.15 3.90 -9.50
CA GLU A 110 -11.44 5.22 -8.93
C GLU A 110 -10.99 6.38 -9.83
N LEU A 111 -10.09 6.12 -10.79
CA LEU A 111 -9.51 7.16 -11.64
C LEU A 111 -10.34 7.44 -12.91
N PRO A 112 -10.33 8.69 -13.39
CA PRO A 112 -10.88 9.00 -14.71
C PRO A 112 -10.16 8.22 -15.82
N ALA A 113 -10.89 7.77 -16.84
CA ALA A 113 -10.37 6.91 -17.92
C ALA A 113 -9.11 7.46 -18.63
N ASN A 114 -8.98 8.78 -18.73
CA ASN A 114 -7.79 9.43 -19.29
C ASN A 114 -6.56 9.28 -18.38
N ALA A 115 -6.73 9.29 -17.06
CA ALA A 115 -5.66 9.05 -16.09
C ALA A 115 -5.24 7.58 -16.12
N VAL A 116 -6.20 6.64 -16.07
CA VAL A 116 -5.93 5.20 -16.21
C VAL A 116 -5.08 4.90 -17.43
N LYS A 117 -5.44 5.46 -18.61
CA LYS A 117 -4.68 5.24 -19.84
C LYS A 117 -3.23 5.72 -19.74
N ARG A 118 -2.99 6.91 -19.17
CA ARG A 118 -1.64 7.46 -19.02
C ARG A 118 -0.79 6.64 -18.06
N VAL A 119 -1.37 6.25 -16.95
CA VAL A 119 -0.69 5.44 -15.93
C VAL A 119 -0.31 4.08 -16.51
N LEU A 120 -1.26 3.35 -17.10
CA LEU A 120 -1.00 2.03 -17.68
C LEU A 120 -0.02 2.04 -18.85
N GLN A 121 0.14 3.17 -19.56
CA GLN A 121 1.16 3.30 -20.62
C GLN A 121 2.60 3.19 -20.07
N ASN A 122 2.83 3.62 -18.85
CA ASN A 122 4.14 3.63 -18.21
C ASN A 122 4.37 2.43 -17.26
N THR A 123 3.33 1.65 -16.95
CA THR A 123 3.38 0.46 -16.11
C THR A 123 4.07 -0.71 -16.84
N ASP A 124 4.74 -1.59 -16.10
CA ASP A 124 5.38 -2.79 -16.65
C ASP A 124 4.40 -3.58 -17.55
N PRO A 125 4.84 -4.07 -18.71
CA PRO A 125 3.94 -4.78 -19.64
C PRO A 125 3.25 -6.01 -19.05
N LYS A 126 3.89 -6.72 -18.11
CA LYS A 126 3.30 -7.89 -17.45
C LYS A 126 2.20 -7.47 -16.48
N THR A 127 2.52 -6.55 -15.57
CA THR A 127 1.57 -5.96 -14.61
C THR A 127 0.37 -5.37 -15.34
N ARG A 128 0.61 -4.58 -16.40
CA ARG A 128 -0.45 -4.02 -17.24
C ARG A 128 -1.34 -5.08 -17.90
N ALA A 129 -0.77 -6.20 -18.36
CA ALA A 129 -1.56 -7.27 -18.98
C ALA A 129 -2.50 -7.92 -17.97
N ILE A 130 -2.03 -8.16 -16.74
CA ILE A 130 -2.80 -8.72 -15.64
C ILE A 130 -3.90 -7.75 -15.23
N ILE A 131 -3.56 -6.49 -14.96
CA ILE A 131 -4.54 -5.44 -14.61
C ILE A 131 -5.65 -5.34 -15.68
N ASN A 132 -5.28 -5.31 -16.97
CA ASN A 132 -6.26 -5.27 -18.06
C ASN A 132 -7.14 -6.53 -18.13
N GLN A 133 -6.71 -7.66 -17.58
CA GLN A 133 -7.55 -8.84 -17.45
C GLN A 133 -8.56 -8.66 -16.31
N PHE A 134 -8.13 -8.15 -15.17
CA PHE A 134 -8.97 -7.91 -13.99
C PHE A 134 -10.05 -6.87 -14.28
N LEU A 135 -9.70 -5.75 -14.89
CA LEU A 135 -10.65 -4.70 -15.30
C LEU A 135 -11.76 -5.17 -16.27
N LYS A 136 -11.70 -6.39 -16.78
CA LYS A 136 -12.77 -6.99 -17.60
C LYS A 136 -13.79 -7.78 -16.79
N TYR A 137 -13.48 -8.12 -15.55
CA TYR A 137 -14.43 -8.84 -14.71
C TYR A 137 -15.59 -7.92 -14.32
N PRO A 138 -16.83 -8.43 -14.31
CA PRO A 138 -17.96 -7.64 -13.82
C PRO A 138 -17.78 -7.28 -12.34
N GLU A 139 -18.21 -6.08 -11.96
CA GLU A 139 -18.27 -5.67 -10.55
C GLU A 139 -18.97 -6.74 -9.70
N ASN A 140 -18.48 -6.96 -8.48
CA ASN A 140 -19.00 -7.94 -7.53
C ASN A 140 -19.00 -9.40 -8.04
N SER A 141 -18.20 -9.71 -9.04
CA SER A 141 -17.93 -11.11 -9.45
C SER A 141 -16.80 -11.71 -8.60
N ALA A 142 -16.68 -13.05 -8.59
CA ALA A 142 -15.53 -13.68 -7.93
C ALA A 142 -14.20 -13.21 -8.53
N GLY A 143 -14.16 -12.94 -9.83
CA GLY A 143 -12.97 -12.45 -10.53
C GLY A 143 -12.56 -11.04 -10.14
N SER A 144 -13.52 -10.16 -9.76
CA SER A 144 -13.20 -8.80 -9.30
C SER A 144 -12.82 -8.72 -7.82
N LEU A 145 -13.06 -9.79 -7.06
CA LEU A 145 -12.81 -9.82 -5.60
C LEU A 145 -11.66 -10.77 -5.22
N MET A 146 -11.07 -11.46 -6.20
CA MET A 146 -9.99 -12.42 -5.92
C MET A 146 -8.64 -11.73 -5.97
N THR A 147 -7.70 -12.19 -5.12
CA THR A 147 -6.27 -11.99 -5.34
C THR A 147 -5.67 -13.15 -6.12
N ILE A 148 -4.58 -12.91 -6.85
CA ILE A 148 -3.75 -13.94 -7.49
C ILE A 148 -2.40 -14.10 -6.80
N GLU A 149 -2.11 -13.22 -5.84
CA GLU A 149 -0.90 -13.25 -5.04
C GLU A 149 -1.10 -14.06 -3.76
N TYR A 150 -1.34 -15.36 -3.92
CA TYR A 150 -1.48 -16.32 -2.81
C TYR A 150 -0.41 -17.40 -2.85
N CYS A 151 -0.17 -18.00 -1.68
CA CYS A 151 0.70 -19.16 -1.57
C CYS A 151 -0.13 -20.44 -1.65
N GLU A 152 0.28 -21.36 -2.52
CA GLU A 152 -0.41 -22.64 -2.69
C GLU A 152 0.45 -23.82 -2.25
N VAL A 153 -0.21 -24.84 -1.74
CA VAL A 153 0.36 -26.14 -1.44
C VAL A 153 -0.44 -27.24 -2.12
N THR A 154 0.25 -28.27 -2.62
CA THR A 154 -0.42 -29.39 -3.27
C THR A 154 -0.70 -30.52 -2.29
N GLN A 155 -1.68 -31.36 -2.59
CA GLN A 155 -2.06 -32.51 -1.74
C GLN A 155 -0.96 -33.56 -1.61
N ASP A 156 0.01 -33.57 -2.52
CA ASP A 156 1.13 -34.54 -2.52
C ASP A 156 2.30 -34.10 -1.62
N MET A 157 2.29 -32.86 -1.14
CA MET A 157 3.30 -32.34 -0.23
C MET A 157 3.08 -32.87 1.18
N ASN A 158 4.16 -33.30 1.83
CA ASN A 158 4.12 -33.53 3.28
C ASN A 158 4.19 -32.19 4.04
N VAL A 159 3.88 -32.19 5.33
CA VAL A 159 3.83 -30.98 6.19
C VAL A 159 5.14 -30.18 6.14
N ARG A 160 6.29 -30.86 6.11
CA ARG A 160 7.59 -30.17 6.08
C ARG A 160 7.82 -29.48 4.75
N GLU A 161 7.47 -30.11 3.64
CA GLU A 161 7.55 -29.56 2.29
C GLU A 161 6.59 -28.38 2.13
N ALA A 162 5.36 -28.52 2.61
CA ALA A 162 4.37 -27.43 2.61
C ALA A 162 4.87 -26.20 3.39
N LEU A 163 5.37 -26.40 4.62
CA LEU A 163 5.94 -25.32 5.43
C LEU A 163 7.18 -24.68 4.78
N GLN A 164 8.00 -25.48 4.12
CA GLN A 164 9.17 -24.97 3.40
C GLN A 164 8.75 -24.15 2.19
N SER A 165 7.79 -24.64 1.40
CA SER A 165 7.21 -23.90 0.27
C SER A 165 6.64 -22.54 0.70
N ILE A 166 5.82 -22.53 1.77
CA ILE A 166 5.26 -21.28 2.32
C ILE A 166 6.36 -20.29 2.72
N LYS A 167 7.42 -20.77 3.38
CA LYS A 167 8.53 -19.90 3.77
C LYS A 167 9.30 -19.31 2.59
N GLU A 168 9.42 -20.07 1.50
CA GLU A 168 10.15 -19.64 0.31
C GLU A 168 9.34 -18.76 -0.62
N THR A 169 8.03 -19.04 -0.76
CA THR A 169 7.16 -18.37 -1.73
C THR A 169 6.20 -17.35 -1.12
N GLY A 170 5.95 -17.42 0.19
CA GLY A 170 4.94 -16.62 0.86
C GLY A 170 5.38 -15.19 1.24
N VAL A 171 6.69 -14.87 1.10
CA VAL A 171 7.22 -13.55 1.54
C VAL A 171 6.64 -12.41 0.72
N ASP A 172 6.42 -12.63 -0.59
CA ASP A 172 5.93 -11.62 -1.52
C ASP A 172 4.46 -11.91 -1.92
N LYS A 173 3.70 -12.60 -1.07
CA LYS A 173 2.31 -12.93 -1.30
C LYS A 173 1.40 -12.17 -0.33
N GLU A 174 0.28 -11.72 -0.85
CA GLU A 174 -0.75 -11.05 -0.06
C GLU A 174 -1.40 -12.02 0.96
N THR A 175 -1.64 -13.25 0.52
CA THR A 175 -2.29 -14.29 1.33
C THR A 175 -1.49 -15.58 1.39
N VAL A 176 -1.47 -16.24 2.57
CA VAL A 176 -0.79 -17.50 2.84
C VAL A 176 -1.75 -18.53 3.41
#